data_b38018864db084943ce1fed9d4cbfe39
#
_entry.id   b38018864db084943ce1fed9d4cbfe39
#
_cell.length_a   1.000
_cell.length_b   1.000
_cell.length_c   1.000
_cell.angle_alpha   90.00
_cell.angle_beta   90.00
_cell.angle_gamma   90.00
#
_symmetry.space_group_name_H-M   'P 1'
#
loop_
_entity.id
_entity.type
_entity.pdbx_description
1 polymer ?
#
loop_
_entity_poly.entity_id
_entity_poly.type
_entity_poly.pdbx_seq_one_letter_code
_entity_poly.pdbx_strand_id
1 'polypeptide(L)'
;KLYGRSSGDEVIRYICACLKQSTMENDGIDAYLGGDNFVALLPDSDELLCSIREKIIEKLGKWNNTSVFFPLFGVYTIEDTSIQPELMYDRAMLARSHAEEDYKWHICRYTLEMESCLEEEVYLLAEIEKGLENEEFTFFVQPQCNIMTGQIVGAEALVRWQKEDGEFLLPGEFIPVLEKNKMIDRLDRYIWEKVCQWLRHWIDTGHSP
;
A
#
# COMPACT_ATOMS: atom_id res chain seq x y z
N LYS A 1 -17.44 8.14 -5.53
CA LYS A 1 -18.61 7.70 -6.34
C LYS A 1 -19.97 8.00 -5.67
N LEU A 2 -20.02 8.18 -4.36
CA LEU A 2 -21.26 8.46 -3.59
C LEU A 2 -21.87 9.86 -3.81
N TYR A 3 -21.08 10.85 -4.24
CA TYR A 3 -21.51 12.26 -4.28
C TYR A 3 -21.57 12.89 -5.69
N GLY A 4 -21.33 12.12 -6.75
CA GLY A 4 -21.36 12.59 -8.14
C GLY A 4 -20.11 13.39 -8.57
N ARG A 5 -19.96 13.61 -9.90
CA ARG A 5 -18.80 14.32 -10.48
C ARG A 5 -18.69 15.78 -10.04
N SER A 6 -19.82 16.47 -9.94
CA SER A 6 -19.84 17.89 -9.59
C SER A 6 -19.29 18.17 -8.19
N SER A 7 -19.50 17.27 -7.25
CA SER A 7 -18.99 17.35 -5.88
C SER A 7 -17.47 17.12 -5.82
N GLY A 8 -16.95 16.21 -6.64
CA GLY A 8 -15.50 16.01 -6.78
C GLY A 8 -14.79 17.25 -7.33
N ASP A 9 -15.37 17.89 -8.35
CA ASP A 9 -14.81 19.11 -8.96
C ASP A 9 -14.77 20.28 -7.96
N GLU A 10 -15.75 20.37 -7.05
CA GLU A 10 -15.74 21.37 -5.99
C GLU A 10 -14.61 21.14 -4.99
N VAL A 11 -14.41 19.89 -4.54
CA VAL A 11 -13.28 19.52 -3.65
C VAL A 11 -11.95 19.90 -4.29
N ILE A 12 -11.76 19.56 -5.56
CA ILE A 12 -10.53 19.90 -6.31
C ILE A 12 -10.33 21.43 -6.33
N ARG A 13 -11.37 22.22 -6.65
CA ARG A 13 -11.28 23.69 -6.64
C ARG A 13 -10.93 24.25 -5.27
N TYR A 14 -11.45 23.65 -4.18
CA TYR A 14 -11.11 24.06 -2.81
C TYR A 14 -9.65 23.80 -2.49
N ILE A 15 -9.12 22.62 -2.84
CA ILE A 15 -7.72 22.28 -2.63
C ILE A 15 -6.82 23.22 -3.44
N CYS A 16 -7.13 23.43 -4.73
CA CYS A 16 -6.42 24.41 -5.57
C CYS A 16 -6.38 25.80 -4.93
N ALA A 17 -7.51 26.29 -4.44
CA ALA A 17 -7.58 27.60 -3.82
C ALA A 17 -6.75 27.69 -2.53
N CYS A 18 -6.74 26.63 -1.71
CA CYS A 18 -5.93 26.57 -0.50
C CYS A 18 -4.43 26.56 -0.82
N LEU A 19 -4.02 25.72 -1.78
CA LEU A 19 -2.61 25.62 -2.19
C LEU A 19 -2.14 26.93 -2.80
N LYS A 20 -2.90 27.49 -3.75
CA LYS A 20 -2.56 28.76 -4.38
C LYS A 20 -2.40 29.91 -3.39
N GLN A 21 -3.30 29.99 -2.40
CA GLN A 21 -3.16 30.99 -1.35
C GLN A 21 -1.87 30.77 -0.55
N SER A 22 -1.60 29.53 -0.15
CA SER A 22 -0.42 29.21 0.67
C SER A 22 0.88 29.41 -0.09
N THR A 23 0.94 29.09 -1.40
CA THR A 23 2.11 29.33 -2.24
C THR A 23 2.35 30.81 -2.46
N MET A 24 1.29 31.61 -2.72
CA MET A 24 1.41 33.07 -2.86
C MET A 24 1.88 33.78 -1.58
N GLU A 25 1.44 33.31 -0.41
CA GLU A 25 1.85 33.86 0.91
C GLU A 25 3.29 33.53 1.28
N ASN A 26 3.92 32.50 0.65
CA ASN A 26 5.23 31.97 0.99
C ASN A 26 6.20 31.93 -0.20
N ASP A 27 6.02 32.77 -1.19
CA ASP A 27 6.87 32.86 -2.40
C ASP A 27 7.06 31.50 -3.10
N GLY A 28 6.07 30.62 -3.04
CA GLY A 28 6.07 29.30 -3.64
C GLY A 28 5.34 29.26 -4.98
N ILE A 29 5.33 28.08 -5.58
CA ILE A 29 4.56 27.79 -6.79
C ILE A 29 3.74 26.51 -6.61
N ASP A 30 2.59 26.42 -7.27
CA ASP A 30 1.74 25.23 -7.25
C ASP A 30 1.28 24.87 -8.66
N ALA A 31 0.96 23.58 -8.84
CA ALA A 31 0.33 23.10 -10.04
C ALA A 31 -0.68 21.99 -9.75
N TYR A 32 -1.74 21.92 -10.54
CA TYR A 32 -2.67 20.80 -10.59
C TYR A 32 -2.28 19.87 -11.71
N LEU A 33 -2.04 18.60 -11.37
CA LEU A 33 -1.56 17.58 -12.31
C LEU A 33 -2.67 16.69 -12.88
N GLY A 34 -3.90 16.92 -12.45
CA GLY A 34 -5.06 16.12 -12.87
C GLY A 34 -5.47 15.07 -11.82
N GLY A 35 -6.71 14.59 -11.95
CA GLY A 35 -7.30 13.66 -10.99
C GLY A 35 -7.43 14.27 -9.60
N ASP A 36 -6.72 13.70 -8.64
CA ASP A 36 -6.61 14.16 -7.24
C ASP A 36 -5.18 14.58 -6.87
N ASN A 37 -4.32 14.82 -7.87
CA ASN A 37 -2.90 15.09 -7.68
C ASN A 37 -2.57 16.58 -7.83
N PHE A 38 -1.85 17.10 -6.84
CA PHE A 38 -1.37 18.47 -6.76
C PHE A 38 0.11 18.45 -6.40
N VAL A 39 0.84 19.46 -6.84
CA VAL A 39 2.24 19.66 -6.46
C VAL A 39 2.43 21.11 -6.04
N ALA A 40 3.26 21.33 -5.04
CA ALA A 40 3.67 22.66 -4.62
C ALA A 40 5.15 22.66 -4.27
N LEU A 41 5.85 23.72 -4.63
CA LEU A 41 7.19 24.04 -4.17
C LEU A 41 7.07 25.15 -3.14
N LEU A 42 7.52 24.89 -1.93
CA LEU A 42 7.35 25.75 -0.77
C LEU A 42 8.64 25.77 0.07
N PRO A 43 8.84 26.81 0.91
CA PRO A 43 9.88 26.75 1.93
C PRO A 43 9.72 25.51 2.83
N ASP A 44 10.82 24.87 3.18
CA ASP A 44 10.79 23.67 4.04
C ASP A 44 10.43 24.03 5.48
N SER A 45 9.20 23.79 5.88
CA SER A 45 8.67 24.04 7.23
C SER A 45 7.53 23.08 7.55
N ASP A 46 7.68 22.36 8.66
CA ASP A 46 6.63 21.47 9.16
C ASP A 46 5.40 22.25 9.62
N GLU A 47 5.57 23.45 10.18
CA GLU A 47 4.47 24.32 10.60
C GLU A 47 3.66 24.76 9.40
N LEU A 48 4.32 25.08 8.27
CA LEU A 48 3.64 25.45 7.03
C LEU A 48 2.85 24.27 6.46
N LEU A 49 3.44 23.09 6.41
CA LEU A 49 2.76 21.86 5.95
C LEU A 49 1.54 21.53 6.81
N CYS A 50 1.67 21.58 8.13
CA CYS A 50 0.56 21.37 9.07
C CYS A 50 -0.54 22.42 8.87
N SER A 51 -0.17 23.70 8.71
CA SER A 51 -1.12 24.79 8.47
C SER A 51 -1.92 24.60 7.16
N ILE A 52 -1.26 24.21 6.09
CA ILE A 52 -1.91 23.91 4.80
C ILE A 52 -2.89 22.75 4.96
N ARG A 53 -2.45 21.66 5.60
CA ARG A 53 -3.28 20.49 5.87
C ARG A 53 -4.53 20.86 6.67
N GLU A 54 -4.38 21.60 7.76
CA GLU A 54 -5.49 22.03 8.61
C GLU A 54 -6.47 22.92 7.86
N LYS A 55 -5.99 23.88 7.06
CA LYS A 55 -6.83 24.72 6.21
C LYS A 55 -7.66 23.91 5.22
N ILE A 56 -7.06 22.87 4.61
CA ILE A 56 -7.78 22.00 3.68
C ILE A 56 -8.85 21.19 4.43
N ILE A 57 -8.50 20.56 5.55
CA ILE A 57 -9.43 19.75 6.35
C ILE A 57 -10.59 20.60 6.89
N GLU A 58 -10.31 21.79 7.43
CA GLU A 58 -11.35 22.69 7.95
C GLU A 58 -12.35 23.11 6.88
N LYS A 59 -11.86 23.47 5.68
CA LYS A 59 -12.74 23.84 4.56
C LYS A 59 -13.58 22.66 4.08
N LEU A 60 -12.98 21.47 3.96
CA LEU A 60 -13.67 20.28 3.49
C LEU A 60 -14.66 19.74 4.54
N GLY A 61 -14.33 19.83 5.83
CA GLY A 61 -15.23 19.46 6.92
C GLY A 61 -16.49 20.32 6.99
N LYS A 62 -16.42 21.59 6.58
CA LYS A 62 -17.58 22.48 6.48
C LYS A 62 -18.46 22.21 5.26
N TRP A 63 -17.92 21.56 4.24
CA TRP A 63 -18.63 21.35 2.98
C TRP A 63 -19.62 20.18 3.03
N ASN A 64 -19.35 19.15 3.87
CA ASN A 64 -20.29 18.04 4.02
C ASN A 64 -20.10 17.35 5.39
N ASN A 65 -21.10 17.44 6.23
CA ASN A 65 -21.10 16.96 7.63
C ASN A 65 -20.87 15.44 7.80
N THR A 66 -20.55 14.68 6.75
CA THR A 66 -20.57 13.22 6.77
C THR A 66 -19.30 12.50 6.31
N SER A 67 -18.30 13.19 5.77
CA SER A 67 -17.09 12.54 5.27
C SER A 67 -15.84 13.18 5.84
N VAL A 68 -15.06 12.39 6.55
CA VAL A 68 -13.72 12.80 6.97
C VAL A 68 -12.81 12.63 5.76
N PHE A 69 -12.24 13.74 5.28
CA PHE A 69 -11.28 13.76 4.18
C PHE A 69 -9.89 14.05 4.75
N PHE A 70 -8.94 13.17 4.46
CA PHE A 70 -7.56 13.34 4.85
C PHE A 70 -6.69 13.47 3.58
N PRO A 71 -6.15 14.67 3.30
CA PRO A 71 -5.17 14.82 2.22
C PRO A 71 -3.86 14.14 2.62
N LEU A 72 -3.25 13.42 1.68
CA LEU A 72 -1.95 12.78 1.83
C LEU A 72 -0.86 13.69 1.27
N PHE A 73 0.19 13.92 2.05
CA PHE A 73 1.33 14.74 1.67
C PHE A 73 2.59 13.89 1.60
N GLY A 74 3.18 13.82 0.41
CA GLY A 74 4.55 13.35 0.24
C GLY A 74 5.48 14.55 0.10
N VAL A 75 6.54 14.60 0.86
CA VAL A 75 7.46 15.74 0.91
C VAL A 75 8.86 15.28 0.52
N TYR A 76 9.45 15.95 -0.46
CA TYR A 76 10.85 15.84 -0.79
C TYR A 76 11.55 17.15 -0.45
N THR A 77 12.56 17.12 0.42
CA THR A 77 13.37 18.28 0.75
C THR A 77 14.48 18.42 -0.29
N ILE A 78 14.50 19.54 -1.01
CA ILE A 78 15.48 19.82 -2.06
C ILE A 78 16.75 20.34 -1.42
N GLU A 79 17.76 19.49 -1.26
CA GLU A 79 19.10 19.85 -0.80
C GLU A 79 20.05 20.09 -1.96
N ASP A 80 19.83 19.41 -3.10
CA ASP A 80 20.63 19.49 -4.31
C ASP A 80 19.77 19.92 -5.49
N THR A 81 20.02 21.12 -6.00
CA THR A 81 19.30 21.69 -7.15
C THR A 81 19.76 21.15 -8.51
N SER A 82 20.80 20.32 -8.54
CA SER A 82 21.26 19.66 -9.77
C SER A 82 20.40 18.43 -10.15
N ILE A 83 19.61 17.93 -9.21
CA ILE A 83 18.69 16.82 -9.44
C ILE A 83 17.57 17.25 -10.39
N GLN A 84 17.22 16.40 -11.33
CA GLN A 84 16.13 16.67 -12.28
C GLN A 84 14.77 16.80 -11.54
N PRO A 85 13.93 17.78 -11.92
CA PRO A 85 12.63 18.01 -11.26
C PRO A 85 11.73 16.80 -11.28
N GLU A 86 11.79 15.96 -12.32
CA GLU A 86 11.04 14.73 -12.45
C GLU A 86 11.38 13.76 -11.32
N LEU A 87 12.67 13.59 -11.00
CA LEU A 87 13.11 12.71 -9.91
C LEU A 87 12.71 13.27 -8.53
N MET A 88 12.75 14.62 -8.36
CA MET A 88 12.26 15.25 -7.13
C MET A 88 10.76 14.96 -6.92
N TYR A 89 9.99 15.03 -8.01
CA TYR A 89 8.57 14.70 -7.98
C TYR A 89 8.33 13.23 -7.66
N ASP A 90 9.05 12.32 -8.32
CA ASP A 90 8.93 10.87 -8.07
C ASP A 90 9.24 10.50 -6.62
N ARG A 91 10.24 11.14 -6.03
CA ARG A 91 10.59 10.99 -4.61
C ARG A 91 9.49 11.49 -3.67
N ALA A 92 8.89 12.65 -3.99
CA ALA A 92 7.73 13.13 -3.24
C ALA A 92 6.51 12.21 -3.37
N MET A 93 6.30 11.63 -4.56
CA MET A 93 5.23 10.65 -4.78
C MET A 93 5.47 9.34 -4.03
N LEU A 94 6.72 8.88 -3.97
CA LEU A 94 7.10 7.70 -3.16
C LEU A 94 6.82 7.97 -1.67
N ALA A 95 7.22 9.12 -1.15
CA ALA A 95 6.88 9.51 0.22
C ALA A 95 5.36 9.58 0.45
N ARG A 96 4.58 10.10 -0.53
CA ARG A 96 3.12 10.15 -0.44
C ARG A 96 2.50 8.76 -0.29
N SER A 97 3.04 7.74 -0.98
CA SER A 97 2.51 6.37 -0.84
C SER A 97 2.67 5.80 0.57
N HIS A 98 3.66 6.24 1.33
CA HIS A 98 3.86 5.89 2.73
C HIS A 98 3.04 6.74 3.71
N ALA A 99 2.50 7.88 3.27
CA ALA A 99 1.68 8.75 4.12
C ALA A 99 0.31 8.13 4.48
N GLU A 100 -0.13 7.10 3.79
CA GLU A 100 -1.34 6.33 4.13
C GLU A 100 -1.17 5.55 5.44
N GLU A 101 0.04 5.16 5.79
CA GLU A 101 0.38 4.42 7.00
C GLU A 101 0.43 5.32 8.25
N ASP A 102 0.58 6.64 8.06
CA ASP A 102 0.53 7.62 9.15
C ASP A 102 -0.90 8.05 9.45
N TYR A 103 -1.58 7.29 10.30
CA TYR A 103 -2.96 7.56 10.73
C TYR A 103 -3.17 8.91 11.45
N LYS A 104 -2.09 9.60 11.83
CA LYS A 104 -2.18 10.84 12.60
C LYS A 104 -2.06 12.10 11.76
N TRP A 105 -1.04 12.15 10.92
CA TRP A 105 -0.70 13.39 10.21
C TRP A 105 -0.91 13.29 8.70
N HIS A 106 -0.79 12.09 8.12
CA HIS A 106 -0.84 11.85 6.68
C HIS A 106 0.20 12.71 5.90
N ILE A 107 1.34 12.99 6.54
CA ILE A 107 2.48 13.71 5.95
C ILE A 107 3.69 12.79 6.08
N CYS A 108 4.30 12.45 4.96
CA CYS A 108 5.51 11.63 4.96
C CYS A 108 6.63 12.35 4.21
N ARG A 109 7.82 12.40 4.82
CA ARG A 109 9.03 12.91 4.18
C ARG A 109 9.78 11.77 3.53
N TYR A 110 10.26 12.02 2.32
CA TYR A 110 11.10 11.07 1.60
C TYR A 110 12.39 10.78 2.37
N THR A 111 12.78 9.52 2.39
CA THR A 111 14.09 9.04 2.84
C THR A 111 14.66 8.06 1.81
N LEU A 112 16.00 7.91 1.81
CA LEU A 112 16.68 6.98 0.89
C LEU A 112 16.24 5.51 1.13
N GLU A 113 15.90 5.16 2.37
CA GLU A 113 15.41 3.83 2.71
C GLU A 113 14.13 3.46 1.95
N MET A 114 13.31 4.44 1.59
CA MET A 114 12.08 4.20 0.82
C MET A 114 12.38 3.68 -0.59
N GLU A 115 13.45 4.17 -1.24
CA GLU A 115 13.89 3.64 -2.54
C GLU A 115 14.35 2.19 -2.40
N SER A 116 15.16 1.88 -1.40
CA SER A 116 15.64 0.52 -1.15
C SER A 116 14.49 -0.45 -0.85
N CYS A 117 13.53 -0.04 -0.02
CA CYS A 117 12.33 -0.85 0.25
C CYS A 117 11.50 -1.10 -1.02
N LEU A 118 11.38 -0.11 -1.90
CA LEU A 118 10.66 -0.27 -3.16
C LEU A 118 11.39 -1.25 -4.10
N GLU A 119 12.71 -1.15 -4.20
CA GLU A 119 13.53 -2.09 -4.99
C GLU A 119 13.42 -3.53 -4.45
N GLU A 120 13.48 -3.71 -3.13
CA GLU A 120 13.29 -5.01 -2.48
C GLU A 120 11.88 -5.57 -2.74
N GLU A 121 10.83 -4.74 -2.68
CA GLU A 121 9.47 -5.14 -2.97
C GLU A 121 9.31 -5.60 -4.44
N VAL A 122 9.86 -4.84 -5.39
CA VAL A 122 9.83 -5.20 -6.82
C VAL A 122 10.59 -6.50 -7.07
N TYR A 123 11.76 -6.66 -6.45
CA TYR A 123 12.53 -7.89 -6.54
C TYR A 123 11.75 -9.09 -5.98
N LEU A 124 11.15 -8.95 -4.79
CA LEU A 124 10.35 -10.00 -4.16
C LEU A 124 9.15 -10.41 -5.01
N LEU A 125 8.45 -9.43 -5.63
CA LEU A 125 7.33 -9.73 -6.54
C LEU A 125 7.79 -10.55 -7.76
N ALA A 126 8.94 -10.23 -8.35
CA ALA A 126 9.50 -10.99 -9.46
C ALA A 126 9.89 -12.42 -9.03
N GLU A 127 10.48 -12.58 -7.83
CA GLU A 127 10.80 -13.88 -7.27
C GLU A 127 9.54 -14.71 -6.98
N ILE A 128 8.46 -14.09 -6.48
CA ILE A 128 7.17 -14.77 -6.26
C ILE A 128 6.58 -15.28 -7.59
N GLU A 129 6.60 -14.47 -8.64
CA GLU A 129 6.12 -14.91 -9.96
C GLU A 129 6.88 -16.13 -10.46
N LYS A 130 8.20 -16.08 -10.38
CA LYS A 130 9.07 -17.20 -10.74
C LYS A 130 8.83 -18.43 -9.84
N GLY A 131 8.66 -18.24 -8.54
CA GLY A 131 8.37 -19.31 -7.59
C GLY A 131 7.03 -20.01 -7.86
N LEU A 132 6.01 -19.26 -8.32
CA LEU A 132 4.74 -19.84 -8.77
C LEU A 132 4.91 -20.70 -10.05
N GLU A 133 5.75 -20.26 -10.99
CA GLU A 133 6.04 -21.00 -12.21
C GLU A 133 6.87 -22.26 -11.95
N ASN A 134 7.81 -22.20 -11.00
CA ASN A 134 8.68 -23.30 -10.61
C ASN A 134 8.06 -24.24 -9.58
N GLU A 135 6.80 -24.03 -9.18
CA GLU A 135 6.12 -24.83 -8.16
C GLU A 135 6.77 -24.80 -6.76
N GLU A 136 7.46 -23.72 -6.41
CA GLU A 136 8.15 -23.56 -5.12
C GLU A 136 7.18 -23.32 -3.96
N PHE A 137 5.93 -22.95 -4.23
CA PHE A 137 4.92 -22.78 -3.19
C PHE A 137 4.26 -24.12 -2.84
N THR A 138 4.24 -24.39 -1.56
CA THR A 138 3.62 -25.58 -0.95
C THR A 138 2.75 -25.15 0.23
N PHE A 139 2.18 -26.11 0.94
CA PHE A 139 1.42 -25.84 2.17
C PHE A 139 1.74 -26.89 3.25
N PHE A 140 1.66 -26.43 4.48
CA PHE A 140 1.64 -27.31 5.65
C PHE A 140 0.23 -27.39 6.18
N VAL A 141 -0.09 -28.52 6.81
CA VAL A 141 -1.40 -28.78 7.38
C VAL A 141 -1.32 -28.68 8.89
N GLN A 142 -2.06 -27.74 9.47
CA GLN A 142 -2.22 -27.60 10.91
C GLN A 142 -3.53 -28.20 11.37
N PRO A 143 -3.53 -29.26 12.20
CA PRO A 143 -4.76 -29.89 12.65
C PRO A 143 -5.53 -28.97 13.60
N GLN A 144 -6.85 -28.96 13.41
CA GLN A 144 -7.81 -28.30 14.31
C GLN A 144 -8.49 -29.35 15.20
N CYS A 145 -8.36 -29.18 16.50
CA CYS A 145 -8.89 -30.12 17.47
C CYS A 145 -10.10 -29.55 18.21
N ASN A 146 -11.10 -30.38 18.44
CA ASN A 146 -12.19 -30.07 19.36
C ASN A 146 -11.62 -30.03 20.79
N ILE A 147 -11.74 -28.89 21.45
CA ILE A 147 -11.16 -28.64 22.78
C ILE A 147 -11.76 -29.59 23.84
N MET A 148 -13.06 -29.97 23.69
CA MET A 148 -13.76 -30.81 24.66
C MET A 148 -13.44 -32.29 24.52
N THR A 149 -13.21 -32.77 23.28
CA THR A 149 -13.01 -34.20 22.99
C THR A 149 -11.57 -34.56 22.65
N GLY A 150 -10.72 -33.57 22.32
CA GLY A 150 -9.38 -33.79 21.81
C GLY A 150 -9.30 -34.36 20.39
N GLN A 151 -10.44 -34.56 19.72
CA GLN A 151 -10.49 -35.15 18.38
C GLN A 151 -10.15 -34.10 17.32
N ILE A 152 -9.47 -34.51 16.27
CA ILE A 152 -9.22 -33.69 15.09
C ILE A 152 -10.55 -33.57 14.33
N VAL A 153 -10.97 -32.33 14.06
CA VAL A 153 -12.24 -31.99 13.40
C VAL A 153 -12.04 -31.26 12.08
N GLY A 154 -10.81 -30.92 11.76
CA GLY A 154 -10.44 -30.23 10.55
C GLY A 154 -8.94 -29.96 10.50
N ALA A 155 -8.52 -29.24 9.48
CA ALA A 155 -7.15 -28.81 9.35
C ALA A 155 -7.08 -27.49 8.55
N GLU A 156 -6.10 -26.65 8.84
CA GLU A 156 -5.81 -25.44 8.12
C GLU A 156 -4.61 -25.65 7.21
N ALA A 157 -4.74 -25.26 5.95
CA ALA A 157 -3.63 -25.27 5.00
C ALA A 157 -2.89 -23.93 5.06
N LEU A 158 -1.65 -23.97 5.48
CA LEU A 158 -0.81 -22.81 5.69
C LEU A 158 0.27 -22.76 4.62
N VAL A 159 0.22 -21.79 3.72
CA VAL A 159 1.20 -21.63 2.64
C VAL A 159 2.62 -21.52 3.16
N ARG A 160 3.56 -22.08 2.40
CA ARG A 160 5.00 -22.02 2.62
C ARG A 160 5.67 -21.83 1.28
N TRP A 161 6.72 -21.04 1.26
CA TRP A 161 7.57 -20.88 0.07
C TRP A 161 8.92 -21.52 0.30
N GLN A 162 9.22 -22.55 -0.45
CA GLN A 162 10.49 -23.27 -0.42
C GLN A 162 11.20 -23.05 -1.75
N LYS A 163 12.22 -22.22 -1.75
CA LYS A 163 13.02 -21.91 -2.94
C LYS A 163 13.91 -23.10 -3.36
N GLU A 164 14.34 -23.10 -4.61
CA GLU A 164 15.22 -24.14 -5.16
C GLU A 164 16.55 -24.28 -4.40
N ASP A 165 17.10 -23.20 -3.86
CA ASP A 165 18.33 -23.18 -3.05
C ASP A 165 18.15 -23.73 -1.63
N GLY A 166 16.91 -24.07 -1.25
CA GLY A 166 16.54 -24.59 0.05
C GLY A 166 16.16 -23.52 1.07
N GLU A 167 16.17 -22.25 0.69
CA GLU A 167 15.65 -21.17 1.52
C GLU A 167 14.15 -21.37 1.74
N PHE A 168 13.70 -21.09 2.97
CA PHE A 168 12.32 -21.28 3.38
C PHE A 168 11.76 -19.97 3.93
N LEU A 169 10.85 -19.33 3.16
CA LEU A 169 10.21 -18.11 3.58
C LEU A 169 8.86 -18.37 4.25
N LEU A 170 8.61 -17.62 5.32
CA LEU A 170 7.35 -17.67 6.04
C LEU A 170 6.32 -16.71 5.42
N PRO A 171 5.01 -17.00 5.58
CA PRO A 171 3.93 -16.14 5.03
C PRO A 171 4.06 -14.65 5.37
N GLY A 172 4.53 -14.32 6.57
CA GLY A 172 4.73 -12.94 7.00
C GLY A 172 5.75 -12.14 6.19
N GLU A 173 6.61 -12.80 5.42
CA GLU A 173 7.66 -12.18 4.61
C GLU A 173 7.17 -11.80 3.20
N PHE A 174 6.17 -12.51 2.65
CA PHE A 174 5.72 -12.28 1.27
C PHE A 174 4.23 -11.94 1.13
N ILE A 175 3.35 -12.38 2.04
CA ILE A 175 1.91 -12.08 1.97
C ILE A 175 1.63 -10.57 1.99
N PRO A 176 2.23 -9.75 2.88
CA PRO A 176 1.96 -8.31 2.89
C PRO A 176 2.27 -7.62 1.57
N VAL A 177 3.33 -8.06 0.88
CA VAL A 177 3.70 -7.51 -0.43
C VAL A 177 2.67 -7.90 -1.49
N LEU A 178 2.17 -9.13 -1.48
CA LEU A 178 1.12 -9.60 -2.39
C LEU A 178 -0.21 -8.88 -2.16
N GLU A 179 -0.60 -8.64 -0.90
CA GLU A 179 -1.82 -7.91 -0.55
C GLU A 179 -1.76 -6.47 -1.02
N LYS A 180 -0.64 -5.76 -0.72
CA LYS A 180 -0.39 -4.38 -1.14
C LYS A 180 -0.49 -4.22 -2.66
N ASN A 181 0.04 -5.19 -3.42
CA ASN A 181 0.07 -5.18 -4.88
C ASN A 181 -1.14 -5.88 -5.53
N LYS A 182 -2.14 -6.31 -4.74
CA LYS A 182 -3.37 -6.97 -5.20
C LYS A 182 -3.10 -8.26 -6.01
N MET A 183 -2.05 -8.96 -5.66
CA MET A 183 -1.63 -10.21 -6.29
C MET A 183 -1.93 -11.45 -5.43
N ILE A 184 -2.44 -11.26 -4.22
CA ILE A 184 -2.73 -12.35 -3.28
C ILE A 184 -3.69 -13.39 -3.87
N ASP A 185 -4.70 -12.97 -4.65
CA ASP A 185 -5.67 -13.87 -5.30
C ASP A 185 -5.01 -14.93 -6.19
N ARG A 186 -3.84 -14.63 -6.78
CA ARG A 186 -3.10 -15.55 -7.65
C ARG A 186 -2.46 -16.66 -6.83
N LEU A 187 -1.86 -16.31 -5.69
CA LEU A 187 -1.30 -17.29 -4.76
C LEU A 187 -2.40 -18.16 -4.13
N ASP A 188 -3.51 -17.55 -3.71
CA ASP A 188 -4.64 -18.26 -3.12
C ASP A 188 -5.18 -19.32 -4.07
N ARG A 189 -5.42 -18.98 -5.33
CA ARG A 189 -5.90 -19.96 -6.34
C ARG A 189 -4.92 -21.11 -6.52
N TYR A 190 -3.62 -20.81 -6.59
CA TYR A 190 -2.57 -21.81 -6.74
C TYR A 190 -2.56 -22.78 -5.54
N ILE A 191 -2.62 -22.26 -4.31
CA ILE A 191 -2.65 -23.09 -3.10
C ILE A 191 -3.96 -23.88 -3.00
N TRP A 192 -5.11 -23.28 -3.30
CA TRP A 192 -6.40 -24.00 -3.30
C TRP A 192 -6.40 -25.17 -4.26
N GLU A 193 -5.84 -25.01 -5.46
CA GLU A 193 -5.72 -26.10 -6.41
C GLU A 193 -4.85 -27.24 -5.85
N LYS A 194 -3.68 -26.91 -5.30
CA LYS A 194 -2.79 -27.92 -4.67
C LYS A 194 -3.47 -28.62 -3.48
N VAL A 195 -4.16 -27.88 -2.63
CA VAL A 195 -4.91 -28.44 -1.48
C VAL A 195 -6.01 -29.38 -1.96
N CYS A 196 -6.79 -28.99 -2.99
CA CYS A 196 -7.84 -29.83 -3.55
C CYS A 196 -7.27 -31.15 -4.14
N GLN A 197 -6.16 -31.06 -4.88
CA GLN A 197 -5.48 -32.24 -5.44
C GLN A 197 -4.96 -33.17 -4.33
N TRP A 198 -4.34 -32.60 -3.29
CA TRP A 198 -3.87 -33.35 -2.14
C TRP A 198 -5.03 -34.01 -1.38
N LEU A 199 -6.11 -33.28 -1.12
CA LEU A 199 -7.30 -33.82 -0.43
C LEU A 199 -7.96 -34.94 -1.25
N ARG A 200 -8.03 -34.80 -2.58
CA ARG A 200 -8.53 -35.85 -3.45
C ARG A 200 -7.68 -37.11 -3.33
N HIS A 201 -6.36 -36.98 -3.40
CA HIS A 201 -5.44 -38.11 -3.20
C HIS A 201 -5.60 -38.75 -1.81
N TRP A 202 -5.75 -37.93 -0.76
CA TRP A 202 -5.99 -38.38 0.61
C TRP A 202 -7.24 -39.27 0.71
N ILE A 203 -8.34 -38.84 0.11
CA ILE A 203 -9.60 -39.61 0.09
C ILE A 203 -9.45 -40.90 -0.73
N ASP A 204 -8.82 -40.82 -1.90
CA ASP A 204 -8.65 -41.98 -2.79
C ASP A 204 -7.77 -43.07 -2.18
N THR A 205 -6.89 -42.71 -1.26
CA THR A 205 -6.04 -43.63 -0.47
C THR A 205 -6.74 -44.21 0.76
N GLY A 206 -8.06 -43.92 0.94
CA GLY A 206 -8.89 -44.54 1.97
C GLY A 206 -8.92 -43.79 3.30
N HIS A 207 -8.43 -42.57 3.36
CA HIS A 207 -8.51 -41.74 4.54
C HIS A 207 -9.85 -40.97 4.60
N SER A 208 -10.36 -40.73 5.80
CA SER A 208 -11.52 -39.85 6.00
C SER A 208 -11.10 -38.39 5.83
N PRO A 209 -11.97 -37.56 5.17
CA PRO A 209 -11.75 -36.12 5.07
C PRO A 209 -11.87 -35.43 6.43
#